data_bcab64ded8f3c1e270ab0760de077e05
#
_entry.id   bcab64ded8f3c1e270ab0760de077e05
#
_cell.length_a   1.000
_cell.length_b   1.000
_cell.length_c   1.000
_cell.angle_alpha   90.00
_cell.angle_beta   90.00
_cell.angle_gamma   90.00
#
_symmetry.space_group_name_H-M   'P 1'
#
loop_
_entity.id
_entity.type
_entity.pdbx_description
1 polymer ?
#
loop_
_entity_poly.entity_id
_entity_poly.type
_entity_poly.pdbx_seq_one_letter_code
_entity_poly.pdbx_strand_id
1 'polypeptide(L)'
;MKVLVVTQYYWPENSRVTDIAETLQKEGNDVTVLTGLPNYPQGYIYSDYRNGKNRQQIHNGVNIVRAKLIERKHNVFFRFLNYYSFPFYASKLVSKLDKDFDVVLAMEESPIMLVRPALKYARKNHKKVLMYEMDLWPESLLAGGIKQNSLIYKHYKKVSSKIYSHCDKILVTTKEHIDYIKALPGCNNVDIDYLPQYAESIFEESDYNFNDNGTIDLLFAGNVGKAQSVDTIIRAAAILKDNPLFQFHIVGEGTEFDNIKSLALELNANNVIFYGSKPLNDMPFFYELADVMLVTLENKTYANMTIPGKIQSYMAAGRPIIGSINGSCANFIMNNNIGFTCPSCNYAELAKIISSLNFNDVKELGIKVRKKYFEKYSKKLFFSKLISSLQKLR
;
A
#
# COMPACT_ATOMS: atom_id res chain seq x y z
N MET A 1 -21.52 15.52 2.61
CA MET A 1 -22.01 14.65 1.51
C MET A 1 -22.37 13.30 2.08
N LYS A 2 -23.35 12.62 1.48
CA LYS A 2 -23.58 11.19 1.72
C LYS A 2 -22.72 10.35 0.79
N VAL A 3 -21.76 9.62 1.32
CA VAL A 3 -20.76 8.86 0.53
C VAL A 3 -20.97 7.37 0.73
N LEU A 4 -21.17 6.62 -0.36
CA LEU A 4 -21.13 5.17 -0.34
C LEU A 4 -19.71 4.71 -0.65
N VAL A 5 -19.00 4.16 0.33
CA VAL A 5 -17.70 3.52 0.14
C VAL A 5 -17.89 2.04 -0.14
N VAL A 6 -17.28 1.51 -1.19
CA VAL A 6 -17.34 0.09 -1.55
C VAL A 6 -15.96 -0.50 -1.54
N THR A 7 -15.76 -1.52 -0.71
CA THR A 7 -14.49 -2.26 -0.56
C THR A 7 -14.77 -3.70 -0.13
N GLN A 8 -13.83 -4.61 -0.33
CA GLN A 8 -13.95 -5.97 0.20
C GLN A 8 -13.45 -6.07 1.65
N TYR A 9 -12.43 -5.29 2.02
CA TYR A 9 -11.74 -5.34 3.31
C TYR A 9 -12.01 -4.07 4.10
N TYR A 10 -12.45 -4.23 5.33
CA TYR A 10 -12.73 -3.12 6.23
C TYR A 10 -12.63 -3.58 7.69
N TRP A 11 -12.60 -2.63 8.64
CA TRP A 11 -12.62 -2.95 10.06
C TRP A 11 -13.50 -4.17 10.39
N PRO A 12 -13.06 -5.12 11.26
CA PRO A 12 -11.86 -5.09 12.10
C PRO A 12 -10.60 -5.64 11.40
N GLU A 13 -10.61 -5.86 10.11
CA GLU A 13 -9.41 -6.18 9.34
C GLU A 13 -8.51 -4.94 9.25
N ASN A 14 -7.18 -5.14 9.28
CA ASN A 14 -6.25 -4.03 9.09
C ASN A 14 -6.24 -3.59 7.61
N SER A 15 -6.93 -2.50 7.32
CA SER A 15 -7.05 -1.92 5.98
C SER A 15 -6.94 -0.40 6.01
N ARG A 16 -6.22 0.16 5.07
CA ARG A 16 -6.13 1.60 4.83
C ARG A 16 -7.52 2.23 4.61
N VAL A 17 -8.45 1.47 4.06
CA VAL A 17 -9.81 1.93 3.80
C VAL A 17 -10.54 2.31 5.09
N THR A 18 -10.22 1.66 6.21
CA THR A 18 -10.77 2.03 7.52
C THR A 18 -10.42 3.47 7.89
N ASP A 19 -9.14 3.82 7.83
CA ASP A 19 -8.68 5.18 8.11
C ASP A 19 -9.28 6.21 7.13
N ILE A 20 -9.42 5.85 5.86
CA ILE A 20 -10.01 6.74 4.84
C ILE A 20 -11.50 6.99 5.14
N ALA A 21 -12.30 5.96 5.38
CA ALA A 21 -13.72 6.11 5.63
C ALA A 21 -14.01 6.86 6.95
N GLU A 22 -13.27 6.54 8.00
CA GLU A 22 -13.42 7.20 9.30
C GLU A 22 -12.98 8.67 9.26
N THR A 23 -11.92 8.99 8.51
CA THR A 23 -11.50 10.37 8.33
C THR A 23 -12.51 11.15 7.49
N LEU A 24 -13.07 10.58 6.41
CA LEU A 24 -14.16 11.21 5.67
C LEU A 24 -15.37 11.50 6.56
N GLN A 25 -15.71 10.58 7.48
CA GLN A 25 -16.78 10.78 8.46
C GLN A 25 -16.45 11.94 9.41
N LYS A 26 -15.23 12.00 9.95
CA LYS A 26 -14.75 13.09 10.83
C LYS A 26 -14.75 14.45 10.14
N GLU A 27 -14.50 14.47 8.83
CA GLU A 27 -14.57 15.68 7.98
C GLU A 27 -16.02 16.11 7.63
N GLY A 28 -17.02 15.58 8.34
CA GLY A 28 -18.42 16.01 8.23
C GLY A 28 -19.20 15.39 7.07
N ASN A 29 -18.74 14.26 6.53
CA ASN A 29 -19.54 13.49 5.57
C ASN A 29 -20.35 12.41 6.29
N ASP A 30 -21.47 11.98 5.71
CA ASP A 30 -22.25 10.81 6.13
C ASP A 30 -21.75 9.60 5.33
N VAL A 31 -21.00 8.72 5.98
CA VAL A 31 -20.30 7.62 5.30
C VAL A 31 -20.96 6.28 5.60
N THR A 32 -21.33 5.58 4.55
CA THR A 32 -21.74 4.17 4.61
C THR A 32 -20.74 3.30 3.85
N VAL A 33 -20.25 2.25 4.48
CA VAL A 33 -19.31 1.29 3.88
C VAL A 33 -20.02 -0.02 3.55
N LEU A 34 -20.08 -0.37 2.27
CA LEU A 34 -20.47 -1.70 1.79
C LEU A 34 -19.22 -2.57 1.68
N THR A 35 -19.10 -3.56 2.55
CA THR A 35 -17.90 -4.40 2.66
C THR A 35 -18.22 -5.90 2.77
N GLY A 36 -17.19 -6.74 2.83
CA GLY A 36 -17.30 -8.17 3.09
C GLY A 36 -17.38 -8.52 4.57
N LEU A 37 -17.53 -9.81 4.86
CA LEU A 37 -17.28 -10.36 6.19
C LEU A 37 -15.78 -10.41 6.44
N PRO A 38 -15.29 -10.01 7.62
CA PRO A 38 -13.86 -10.04 7.91
C PRO A 38 -13.35 -11.49 7.94
N ASN A 39 -12.28 -11.74 7.17
CA ASN A 39 -11.65 -13.05 7.03
C ASN A 39 -10.14 -12.99 6.74
N TYR A 40 -9.56 -11.79 6.58
CA TYR A 40 -8.15 -11.58 6.31
C TYR A 40 -7.43 -11.03 7.55
N PRO A 41 -6.19 -11.46 7.87
CA PRO A 41 -5.35 -12.43 7.13
C PRO A 41 -5.62 -13.90 7.47
N GLN A 42 -6.45 -14.20 8.44
CA GLN A 42 -6.63 -15.56 9.04
C GLN A 42 -7.21 -16.58 8.06
N GLY A 43 -7.85 -16.13 6.97
CA GLY A 43 -8.45 -17.01 5.97
C GLY A 43 -9.85 -17.51 6.32
N TYR A 44 -10.33 -17.30 7.54
CA TYR A 44 -11.64 -17.72 8.04
C TYR A 44 -12.41 -16.51 8.56
N ILE A 45 -13.76 -16.55 8.42
CA ILE A 45 -14.62 -15.49 8.96
C ILE A 45 -14.44 -15.44 10.47
N TYR A 46 -14.23 -14.25 11.01
CA TYR A 46 -14.06 -14.01 12.44
C TYR A 46 -15.30 -14.48 13.22
N SER A 47 -15.11 -15.06 14.41
CA SER A 47 -16.17 -15.68 15.23
C SER A 47 -17.41 -14.79 15.39
N ASP A 48 -17.19 -13.50 15.65
CA ASP A 48 -18.25 -12.51 15.92
C ASP A 48 -19.10 -12.15 14.70
N TYR A 49 -18.68 -12.60 13.50
CA TYR A 49 -19.34 -12.32 12.23
C TYR A 49 -19.97 -13.55 11.58
N ARG A 50 -19.88 -14.73 12.24
CA ARG A 50 -20.50 -15.97 11.79
C ARG A 50 -22.01 -15.96 12.01
N ASN A 51 -22.69 -16.89 11.36
CA ASN A 51 -24.15 -17.13 11.52
C ASN A 51 -25.04 -15.90 11.36
N GLY A 52 -24.63 -14.95 10.51
CA GLY A 52 -25.42 -13.75 10.22
C GLY A 52 -25.26 -12.61 11.23
N LYS A 53 -24.39 -12.74 12.23
CA LYS A 53 -24.11 -11.68 13.20
C LYS A 53 -23.40 -10.51 12.55
N ASN A 54 -23.55 -9.31 13.15
CA ASN A 54 -22.82 -8.08 12.82
C ASN A 54 -22.84 -7.69 11.32
N ARG A 55 -23.99 -7.94 10.64
CA ARG A 55 -24.17 -7.56 9.23
C ARG A 55 -24.34 -6.06 9.03
N GLN A 56 -24.85 -5.40 10.03
CA GLN A 56 -24.97 -3.94 10.09
C GLN A 56 -24.43 -3.48 11.41
N GLN A 57 -23.55 -2.48 11.40
CA GLN A 57 -22.88 -1.93 12.57
C GLN A 57 -22.60 -0.45 12.33
N ILE A 58 -22.39 0.29 13.40
CA ILE A 58 -21.76 1.61 13.39
C ILE A 58 -20.42 1.49 14.09
N HIS A 59 -19.37 1.99 13.47
CA HIS A 59 -18.02 2.06 14.02
C HIS A 59 -17.42 3.42 13.75
N ASN A 60 -17.00 4.13 14.78
CA ASN A 60 -16.46 5.50 14.69
C ASN A 60 -17.33 6.46 13.85
N GLY A 61 -18.67 6.33 13.96
CA GLY A 61 -19.65 7.12 13.21
C GLY A 61 -19.95 6.62 11.79
N VAL A 62 -19.17 5.66 11.28
CA VAL A 62 -19.37 5.09 9.94
C VAL A 62 -20.40 3.97 9.97
N ASN A 63 -21.40 4.03 9.09
CA ASN A 63 -22.34 2.95 8.89
C ASN A 63 -21.73 1.81 8.08
N ILE A 64 -21.80 0.57 8.56
CA ILE A 64 -21.20 -0.60 7.91
C ILE A 64 -22.29 -1.59 7.49
N VAL A 65 -22.29 -1.96 6.22
CA VAL A 65 -23.16 -3.00 5.66
C VAL A 65 -22.30 -4.11 5.09
N ARG A 66 -22.44 -5.35 5.62
CA ARG A 66 -21.60 -6.48 5.23
C ARG A 66 -22.30 -7.47 4.32
N ALA A 67 -21.73 -7.67 3.15
CA ALA A 67 -22.10 -8.74 2.23
C ALA A 67 -21.56 -10.09 2.71
N LYS A 68 -22.27 -11.17 2.37
CA LYS A 68 -21.71 -12.53 2.48
C LYS A 68 -20.49 -12.66 1.57
N LEU A 69 -19.59 -13.56 1.93
CA LEU A 69 -18.53 -14.05 1.07
C LEU A 69 -18.15 -15.49 1.45
N ILE A 70 -17.44 -16.16 0.58
CA ILE A 70 -16.82 -17.45 0.85
C ILE A 70 -15.49 -17.20 1.52
N GLU A 71 -15.17 -17.92 2.58
CA GLU A 71 -13.90 -17.82 3.30
C GLU A 71 -12.71 -18.01 2.37
N ARG A 72 -11.67 -17.18 2.55
CA ARG A 72 -10.48 -17.20 1.70
C ARG A 72 -9.66 -18.48 1.86
N LYS A 73 -9.64 -19.05 3.09
CA LYS A 73 -8.78 -20.18 3.48
C LYS A 73 -7.33 -20.01 2.97
N HIS A 74 -6.51 -21.05 3.09
CA HIS A 74 -5.09 -20.98 2.72
C HIS A 74 -4.77 -21.61 1.36
N ASN A 75 -5.77 -21.83 0.48
CA ASN A 75 -5.52 -22.39 -0.84
C ASN A 75 -6.03 -21.49 -1.99
N VAL A 76 -5.45 -21.70 -3.17
CA VAL A 76 -5.71 -20.87 -4.37
C VAL A 76 -7.18 -20.94 -4.82
N PHE A 77 -7.80 -22.11 -4.71
CA PHE A 77 -9.20 -22.33 -5.12
C PHE A 77 -10.17 -21.51 -4.26
N PHE A 78 -10.04 -21.58 -2.92
CA PHE A 78 -10.88 -20.79 -2.02
C PHE A 78 -10.59 -19.30 -2.12
N ARG A 79 -9.35 -18.90 -2.41
CA ARG A 79 -9.02 -17.50 -2.72
C ARG A 79 -9.78 -17.00 -3.94
N PHE A 80 -9.84 -17.81 -5.00
CA PHE A 80 -10.61 -17.49 -6.19
C PHE A 80 -12.11 -17.36 -5.87
N LEU A 81 -12.70 -18.31 -5.15
CA LEU A 81 -14.10 -18.25 -4.73
C LEU A 81 -14.39 -17.02 -3.84
N ASN A 82 -13.48 -16.68 -2.93
CA ASN A 82 -13.57 -15.47 -2.11
C ASN A 82 -13.67 -14.22 -2.98
N TYR A 83 -12.77 -14.08 -3.96
CA TYR A 83 -12.69 -12.95 -4.87
C TYR A 83 -13.95 -12.74 -5.73
N TYR A 84 -14.66 -13.80 -6.09
CA TYR A 84 -15.90 -13.69 -6.87
C TYR A 84 -17.14 -13.62 -5.99
N SER A 85 -17.12 -14.20 -4.81
CA SER A 85 -18.30 -14.24 -3.93
C SER A 85 -18.65 -12.87 -3.36
N PHE A 86 -17.66 -12.06 -2.97
CA PHE A 86 -17.92 -10.71 -2.47
C PHE A 86 -18.67 -9.85 -3.50
N PRO A 87 -18.16 -9.59 -4.71
CA PRO A 87 -18.86 -8.75 -5.68
C PRO A 87 -20.24 -9.31 -6.07
N PHE A 88 -20.43 -10.63 -6.04
CA PHE A 88 -21.72 -11.25 -6.30
C PHE A 88 -22.75 -10.93 -5.19
N TYR A 89 -22.41 -11.20 -3.93
CA TYR A 89 -23.33 -10.95 -2.82
C TYR A 89 -23.51 -9.46 -2.53
N ALA A 90 -22.47 -8.65 -2.60
CA ALA A 90 -22.54 -7.21 -2.45
C ALA A 90 -23.42 -6.58 -3.54
N SER A 91 -23.31 -7.05 -4.79
CA SER A 91 -24.19 -6.61 -5.88
C SER A 91 -25.67 -6.95 -5.68
N LYS A 92 -25.99 -7.96 -4.88
CA LYS A 92 -27.38 -8.25 -4.47
C LYS A 92 -27.86 -7.29 -3.37
N LEU A 93 -26.98 -6.91 -2.44
CA LEU A 93 -27.30 -5.95 -1.36
C LEU A 93 -27.50 -4.53 -1.86
N VAL A 94 -26.85 -4.13 -2.95
CA VAL A 94 -26.97 -2.80 -3.56
C VAL A 94 -28.44 -2.34 -3.72
N SER A 95 -29.37 -3.26 -3.98
CA SER A 95 -30.79 -2.92 -4.13
C SER A 95 -31.51 -2.60 -2.81
N LYS A 96 -30.88 -2.88 -1.67
CA LYS A 96 -31.39 -2.66 -0.32
C LYS A 96 -30.76 -1.45 0.37
N LEU A 97 -29.75 -0.85 -0.25
CA LEU A 97 -29.13 0.38 0.24
C LEU A 97 -30.00 1.60 -0.06
N ASP A 98 -29.83 2.65 0.69
CA ASP A 98 -30.44 3.95 0.43
C ASP A 98 -30.06 4.42 -0.99
N LYS A 99 -30.96 5.20 -1.61
CA LYS A 99 -30.79 5.67 -3.00
C LYS A 99 -30.21 7.09 -3.07
N ASP A 100 -30.06 7.74 -1.95
CA ASP A 100 -29.76 9.17 -1.82
C ASP A 100 -28.29 9.49 -1.54
N PHE A 101 -27.38 8.49 -1.69
CA PHE A 101 -25.95 8.80 -1.66
C PHE A 101 -25.61 9.81 -2.77
N ASP A 102 -24.78 10.79 -2.45
CA ASP A 102 -24.36 11.83 -3.39
C ASP A 102 -23.37 11.24 -4.42
N VAL A 103 -22.44 10.41 -3.98
CA VAL A 103 -21.36 9.84 -4.80
C VAL A 103 -20.92 8.47 -4.26
N VAL A 104 -20.36 7.65 -5.14
CA VAL A 104 -19.81 6.34 -4.78
C VAL A 104 -18.28 6.39 -4.85
N LEU A 105 -17.62 6.02 -3.75
CA LEU A 105 -16.17 5.83 -3.68
C LEU A 105 -15.86 4.33 -3.70
N ALA A 106 -15.29 3.84 -4.78
CA ALA A 106 -14.81 2.48 -4.90
C ALA A 106 -13.33 2.41 -4.49
N MET A 107 -13.03 1.71 -3.40
CA MET A 107 -11.66 1.51 -2.92
C MET A 107 -11.13 0.23 -3.55
N GLU A 108 -10.30 0.37 -4.57
CA GLU A 108 -9.78 -0.76 -5.31
C GLU A 108 -8.49 -1.27 -4.69
N GLU A 109 -8.64 -2.33 -3.93
CA GLU A 109 -7.60 -3.27 -3.52
C GLU A 109 -7.71 -4.51 -4.43
N SER A 110 -6.90 -5.50 -4.27
CA SER A 110 -7.06 -6.77 -5.02
C SER A 110 -8.25 -7.59 -4.49
N PRO A 111 -9.12 -8.08 -5.38
CA PRO A 111 -9.11 -8.03 -6.85
C PRO A 111 -10.00 -6.90 -7.42
N ILE A 112 -9.70 -6.40 -8.60
CA ILE A 112 -10.47 -5.31 -9.24
C ILE A 112 -11.99 -5.56 -9.32
N MET A 113 -12.46 -6.83 -9.34
CA MET A 113 -13.87 -7.16 -9.40
C MET A 113 -14.67 -6.65 -8.20
N LEU A 114 -14.01 -6.31 -7.08
CA LEU A 114 -14.67 -5.72 -5.91
C LEU A 114 -15.34 -4.37 -6.21
N VAL A 115 -14.96 -3.70 -7.31
CA VAL A 115 -15.56 -2.44 -7.77
C VAL A 115 -16.94 -2.64 -8.41
N ARG A 116 -17.30 -3.84 -8.88
CA ARG A 116 -18.58 -4.11 -9.57
C ARG A 116 -19.83 -3.69 -8.79
N PRO A 117 -19.96 -3.89 -7.47
CA PRO A 117 -21.09 -3.41 -6.70
C PRO A 117 -21.25 -1.89 -6.75
N ALA A 118 -20.12 -1.13 -6.72
CA ALA A 118 -20.13 0.32 -6.86
C ALA A 118 -20.71 0.76 -8.21
N LEU A 119 -20.20 0.18 -9.30
CA LEU A 119 -20.70 0.45 -10.66
C LEU A 119 -22.17 0.05 -10.81
N LYS A 120 -22.59 -1.06 -10.19
CA LYS A 120 -23.99 -1.48 -10.22
C LYS A 120 -24.89 -0.51 -9.47
N TYR A 121 -24.47 -0.05 -8.27
CA TYR A 121 -25.22 0.94 -7.49
C TYR A 121 -25.36 2.25 -8.28
N ALA A 122 -24.24 2.77 -8.78
CA ALA A 122 -24.20 4.02 -9.52
C ALA A 122 -25.09 4.00 -10.76
N ARG A 123 -25.00 2.95 -11.58
CA ARG A 123 -25.87 2.79 -12.75
C ARG A 123 -27.36 2.73 -12.39
N LYS A 124 -27.72 2.02 -11.30
CA LYS A 124 -29.11 1.87 -10.89
C LYS A 124 -29.73 3.17 -10.37
N ASN A 125 -28.93 4.00 -9.71
CA ASN A 125 -29.38 5.21 -9.00
C ASN A 125 -28.89 6.50 -9.66
N HIS A 126 -28.34 6.42 -10.89
CA HIS A 126 -27.80 7.57 -11.66
C HIS A 126 -26.76 8.39 -10.86
N LYS A 127 -25.85 7.69 -10.19
CA LYS A 127 -24.75 8.30 -9.40
C LYS A 127 -23.42 8.13 -10.10
N LYS A 128 -22.44 8.96 -9.70
CA LYS A 128 -21.08 8.91 -10.20
C LYS A 128 -20.20 8.03 -9.33
N VAL A 129 -19.17 7.44 -9.97
CA VAL A 129 -18.19 6.58 -9.30
C VAL A 129 -16.81 7.20 -9.39
N LEU A 130 -16.25 7.53 -8.24
CA LEU A 130 -14.82 7.73 -8.08
C LEU A 130 -14.19 6.44 -7.63
N MET A 131 -13.15 5.98 -8.33
CA MET A 131 -12.35 4.82 -7.94
C MET A 131 -10.99 5.29 -7.42
N TYR A 132 -10.59 4.82 -6.25
CA TYR A 132 -9.21 4.95 -5.77
C TYR A 132 -8.49 3.63 -6.01
N GLU A 133 -7.57 3.65 -6.96
CA GLU A 133 -6.81 2.49 -7.40
C GLU A 133 -5.57 2.34 -6.52
N MET A 134 -5.51 1.22 -5.80
CA MET A 134 -4.43 0.89 -4.87
C MET A 134 -3.57 -0.26 -5.40
N ASP A 135 -4.13 -1.10 -6.26
CA ASP A 135 -3.47 -2.24 -6.89
C ASP A 135 -3.73 -2.23 -8.40
N LEU A 136 -2.68 -2.07 -9.21
CA LEU A 136 -2.83 -2.05 -10.66
C LEU A 136 -3.22 -3.42 -11.22
N TRP A 137 -4.42 -3.53 -11.80
CA TRP A 137 -4.92 -4.74 -12.46
C TRP A 137 -4.89 -4.62 -14.00
N PRO A 138 -4.51 -5.71 -14.70
CA PRO A 138 -4.25 -7.06 -14.20
C PRO A 138 -2.80 -7.31 -13.73
N GLU A 139 -1.93 -6.29 -13.65
CA GLU A 139 -0.51 -6.45 -13.33
C GLU A 139 -0.28 -7.13 -11.97
N SER A 140 -1.15 -6.89 -10.99
CA SER A 140 -1.13 -7.58 -9.69
C SER A 140 -1.21 -9.11 -9.78
N LEU A 141 -1.71 -9.68 -10.88
CA LEU A 141 -1.70 -11.13 -11.12
C LEU A 141 -0.28 -11.68 -11.32
N LEU A 142 0.62 -10.86 -11.84
CA LEU A 142 2.02 -11.27 -12.10
C LEU A 142 2.74 -11.55 -10.77
N ALA A 143 2.38 -10.81 -9.70
CA ALA A 143 2.87 -11.07 -8.35
C ALA A 143 2.46 -12.47 -7.84
N GLY A 144 1.30 -12.95 -8.25
CA GLY A 144 0.80 -14.29 -7.97
C GLY A 144 1.36 -15.39 -8.89
N GLY A 145 2.31 -15.06 -9.78
CA GLY A 145 2.94 -16.03 -10.69
C GLY A 145 2.16 -16.30 -11.99
N ILE A 146 1.08 -15.56 -12.26
CA ILE A 146 0.34 -15.66 -13.54
C ILE A 146 1.18 -15.03 -14.66
N LYS A 147 1.41 -15.76 -15.73
CA LYS A 147 2.20 -15.25 -16.87
C LYS A 147 1.38 -14.27 -17.72
N GLN A 148 2.02 -13.20 -18.19
CA GLN A 148 1.40 -12.13 -18.99
C GLN A 148 0.79 -12.62 -20.32
N ASN A 149 1.35 -13.65 -20.93
CA ASN A 149 0.84 -14.26 -22.17
C ASN A 149 -0.29 -15.27 -21.93
N SER A 150 -0.66 -15.59 -20.68
CA SER A 150 -1.67 -16.58 -20.34
C SER A 150 -3.09 -16.12 -20.69
N LEU A 151 -4.00 -17.07 -20.91
CA LEU A 151 -5.42 -16.78 -21.15
C LEU A 151 -6.06 -16.12 -19.92
N ILE A 152 -5.61 -16.47 -18.72
CA ILE A 152 -6.07 -15.86 -17.45
C ILE A 152 -5.74 -14.37 -17.43
N TYR A 153 -4.50 -14.00 -17.69
CA TYR A 153 -4.10 -12.60 -17.74
C TYR A 153 -4.87 -11.83 -18.81
N LYS A 154 -5.00 -12.39 -20.04
CA LYS A 154 -5.77 -11.77 -21.13
C LYS A 154 -7.25 -11.56 -20.77
N HIS A 155 -7.85 -12.53 -20.07
CA HIS A 155 -9.22 -12.42 -19.55
C HIS A 155 -9.33 -11.26 -18.56
N TYR A 156 -8.45 -11.22 -17.56
CA TYR A 156 -8.49 -10.15 -16.54
C TYR A 156 -8.13 -8.78 -17.12
N LYS A 157 -7.30 -8.70 -18.15
CA LYS A 157 -7.06 -7.46 -18.88
C LYS A 157 -8.35 -6.88 -19.48
N LYS A 158 -9.20 -7.74 -20.07
CA LYS A 158 -10.54 -7.32 -20.55
C LYS A 158 -11.47 -6.92 -19.41
N VAL A 159 -11.45 -7.65 -18.29
CA VAL A 159 -12.24 -7.34 -17.11
C VAL A 159 -11.83 -6.00 -16.52
N SER A 160 -10.53 -5.76 -16.36
CA SER A 160 -9.98 -4.51 -15.83
C SER A 160 -10.32 -3.33 -16.73
N SER A 161 -10.07 -3.43 -18.04
CA SER A 161 -10.45 -2.40 -19.02
C SER A 161 -11.93 -2.02 -18.88
N LYS A 162 -12.81 -3.03 -18.80
CA LYS A 162 -14.26 -2.77 -18.66
C LYS A 162 -14.61 -2.10 -17.34
N ILE A 163 -13.94 -2.40 -16.24
CA ILE A 163 -14.19 -1.77 -14.94
C ILE A 163 -13.69 -0.34 -14.95
N TYR A 164 -12.42 -0.12 -15.36
CA TYR A 164 -11.83 1.21 -15.46
C TYR A 164 -12.64 2.15 -16.36
N SER A 165 -13.06 1.68 -17.55
CA SER A 165 -13.81 2.48 -18.52
C SER A 165 -15.22 2.90 -18.07
N HIS A 166 -15.75 2.30 -16.99
CA HIS A 166 -17.06 2.63 -16.42
C HIS A 166 -16.96 3.49 -15.15
N CYS A 167 -15.78 3.87 -14.71
CA CYS A 167 -15.61 4.83 -13.63
C CYS A 167 -15.64 6.25 -14.19
N ASP A 168 -16.30 7.18 -13.50
CA ASP A 168 -16.36 8.58 -13.90
C ASP A 168 -15.04 9.30 -13.62
N LYS A 169 -14.35 8.89 -12.56
CA LYS A 169 -13.01 9.35 -12.22
C LYS A 169 -12.20 8.23 -11.54
N ILE A 170 -10.91 8.20 -11.83
CA ILE A 170 -9.96 7.30 -11.16
C ILE A 170 -8.87 8.13 -10.52
N LEU A 171 -8.56 7.86 -9.27
CA LEU A 171 -7.38 8.37 -8.58
C LEU A 171 -6.39 7.22 -8.44
N VAL A 172 -5.16 7.41 -8.90
CA VAL A 172 -4.12 6.37 -8.89
C VAL A 172 -3.03 6.67 -7.88
N THR A 173 -2.49 5.64 -7.25
CA THR A 173 -1.41 5.75 -6.25
C THR A 173 -0.04 5.99 -6.86
N THR A 174 0.14 5.68 -8.14
CA THR A 174 1.40 5.80 -8.89
C THR A 174 1.15 6.52 -10.21
N LYS A 175 2.00 7.47 -10.59
CA LYS A 175 1.78 8.31 -11.79
C LYS A 175 1.78 7.49 -13.08
N GLU A 176 2.65 6.50 -13.19
CA GLU A 176 2.79 5.65 -14.35
C GLU A 176 1.52 4.80 -14.61
N HIS A 177 0.66 4.61 -13.60
CA HIS A 177 -0.63 3.95 -13.77
C HIS A 177 -1.59 4.75 -14.65
N ILE A 178 -1.44 6.08 -14.73
CA ILE A 178 -2.27 6.94 -15.62
C ILE A 178 -2.13 6.50 -17.06
N ASP A 179 -0.89 6.45 -17.55
CA ASP A 179 -0.61 6.09 -18.95
C ASP A 179 -0.95 4.63 -19.22
N TYR A 180 -0.66 3.75 -18.25
CA TYR A 180 -1.02 2.34 -18.35
C TYR A 180 -2.54 2.15 -18.50
N ILE A 181 -3.34 2.74 -17.63
CA ILE A 181 -4.80 2.60 -17.66
C ILE A 181 -5.37 3.23 -18.94
N LYS A 182 -4.90 4.42 -19.34
CA LYS A 182 -5.35 5.08 -20.58
C LYS A 182 -5.05 4.27 -21.82
N ALA A 183 -3.97 3.47 -21.84
CA ALA A 183 -3.64 2.56 -22.93
C ALA A 183 -4.53 1.31 -23.00
N LEU A 184 -5.34 1.03 -21.97
CA LEU A 184 -6.28 -0.10 -22.01
C LEU A 184 -7.47 0.21 -22.95
N PRO A 185 -8.05 -0.81 -23.62
CA PRO A 185 -9.19 -0.63 -24.49
C PRO A 185 -10.37 0.07 -23.83
N GLY A 186 -10.83 1.19 -24.40
CA GLY A 186 -11.97 1.98 -23.91
C GLY A 186 -11.66 2.89 -22.72
N CYS A 187 -10.39 3.01 -22.30
CA CYS A 187 -10.00 3.83 -21.15
C CYS A 187 -9.33 5.17 -21.51
N ASN A 188 -9.12 5.45 -22.80
CA ASN A 188 -8.42 6.66 -23.29
C ASN A 188 -9.03 7.99 -22.80
N ASN A 189 -10.34 8.04 -22.61
CA ASN A 189 -11.08 9.24 -22.19
C ASN A 189 -11.46 9.25 -20.70
N VAL A 190 -11.01 8.27 -19.91
CA VAL A 190 -11.30 8.25 -18.47
C VAL A 190 -10.54 9.39 -17.79
N ASP A 191 -11.24 10.12 -16.90
CA ASP A 191 -10.60 11.15 -16.08
C ASP A 191 -9.77 10.46 -14.99
N ILE A 192 -8.43 10.60 -15.08
CA ILE A 192 -7.49 9.94 -14.16
C ILE A 192 -6.54 10.97 -13.57
N ASP A 193 -6.48 11.05 -12.24
CA ASP A 193 -5.58 11.92 -11.51
C ASP A 193 -4.67 11.12 -10.56
N TYR A 194 -3.54 11.72 -10.21
CA TYR A 194 -2.60 11.16 -9.24
C TYR A 194 -2.97 11.59 -7.82
N LEU A 195 -3.19 10.61 -6.94
CA LEU A 195 -3.37 10.78 -5.51
C LEU A 195 -2.48 9.76 -4.77
N PRO A 196 -1.24 10.14 -4.41
CA PRO A 196 -0.34 9.23 -3.69
C PRO A 196 -0.87 8.86 -2.33
N GLN A 197 -0.43 7.72 -1.81
CA GLN A 197 -0.65 7.30 -0.43
C GLN A 197 -0.03 8.32 0.55
N TYR A 198 -0.48 8.28 1.81
CA TYR A 198 0.06 9.05 2.93
C TYR A 198 0.59 8.12 4.02
N ALA A 199 1.37 8.63 4.96
CA ALA A 199 1.83 7.89 6.13
C ALA A 199 0.71 7.68 7.14
N GLU A 200 0.82 6.65 7.98
CA GLU A 200 -0.01 6.50 9.16
C GLU A 200 0.17 7.72 10.09
N SER A 201 -0.94 8.18 10.72
CA SER A 201 -0.93 9.39 11.56
C SER A 201 0.15 9.37 12.64
N ILE A 202 0.45 8.20 13.19
CA ILE A 202 1.50 8.03 14.20
C ILE A 202 2.87 8.52 13.72
N PHE A 203 3.19 8.41 12.41
CA PHE A 203 4.46 8.89 11.86
C PHE A 203 4.45 10.38 11.55
N GLU A 204 3.28 10.97 11.27
CA GLU A 204 3.16 12.42 11.12
C GLU A 204 3.25 13.15 12.46
N GLU A 205 2.66 12.57 13.50
CA GLU A 205 2.49 13.15 14.84
C GLU A 205 3.73 12.97 15.72
N SER A 206 4.61 12.01 15.40
CA SER A 206 5.83 11.78 16.15
C SER A 206 6.93 12.77 15.77
N ASP A 207 7.71 13.17 16.77
CA ASP A 207 8.93 13.93 16.56
C ASP A 207 10.10 12.97 16.34
N TYR A 208 10.97 13.32 15.39
CA TYR A 208 12.13 12.52 15.04
C TYR A 208 13.38 13.40 15.04
N ASN A 209 14.35 13.04 15.86
CA ASN A 209 15.63 13.70 15.94
C ASN A 209 16.72 12.84 15.30
N PHE A 210 17.74 13.49 14.75
CA PHE A 210 18.97 12.83 14.38
C PHE A 210 19.92 12.88 15.58
N ASN A 211 20.45 11.71 15.98
CA ASN A 211 21.35 11.59 17.11
C ASN A 211 22.70 11.07 16.62
N ASP A 212 23.70 11.94 16.63
CA ASP A 212 25.08 11.54 16.27
C ASP A 212 25.67 10.72 17.40
N ASN A 213 25.55 9.41 17.29
CA ASN A 213 26.08 8.42 18.23
C ASN A 213 27.38 7.77 17.72
N GLY A 214 27.93 8.29 16.61
CA GLY A 214 29.14 7.76 15.98
C GLY A 214 28.88 6.62 15.00
N THR A 215 27.57 6.27 14.74
CA THR A 215 27.15 5.31 13.73
C THR A 215 26.13 5.93 12.78
N ILE A 216 25.97 5.34 11.61
CA ILE A 216 24.84 5.57 10.70
C ILE A 216 23.97 4.33 10.75
N ASP A 217 22.78 4.48 11.31
CA ASP A 217 21.83 3.40 11.53
C ASP A 217 20.89 3.26 10.32
N LEU A 218 20.97 2.12 9.63
CA LEU A 218 20.20 1.83 8.41
C LEU A 218 19.06 0.84 8.73
N LEU A 219 17.82 1.23 8.51
CA LEU A 219 16.64 0.44 8.89
C LEU A 219 15.87 -0.08 7.67
N PHE A 220 15.62 -1.37 7.65
CA PHE A 220 14.54 -1.99 6.88
C PHE A 220 13.37 -2.32 7.80
N ALA A 221 12.16 -1.84 7.47
CA ALA A 221 10.95 -2.15 8.22
C ALA A 221 9.87 -2.72 7.28
N GLY A 222 9.36 -3.91 7.60
CA GLY A 222 8.25 -4.51 6.86
C GLY A 222 8.34 -6.02 6.69
N ASN A 223 7.49 -6.56 5.80
CA ASN A 223 7.46 -8.00 5.51
C ASN A 223 8.81 -8.47 4.94
N VAL A 224 9.34 -9.57 5.49
CA VAL A 224 10.57 -10.24 5.02
C VAL A 224 10.16 -11.40 4.12
N GLY A 225 9.67 -11.06 2.94
CA GLY A 225 9.27 -12.02 1.93
C GLY A 225 10.18 -11.97 0.69
N LYS A 226 10.01 -12.92 -0.21
CA LYS A 226 10.83 -13.03 -1.42
C LYS A 226 10.82 -11.76 -2.27
N ALA A 227 9.66 -11.14 -2.43
CA ALA A 227 9.51 -9.93 -3.24
C ALA A 227 10.30 -8.73 -2.69
N GLN A 228 10.57 -8.70 -1.39
CA GLN A 228 11.32 -7.62 -0.74
C GLN A 228 12.82 -7.74 -0.87
N SER A 229 13.36 -8.89 -1.33
CA SER A 229 14.80 -9.11 -1.58
C SER A 229 15.72 -8.61 -0.48
N VAL A 230 15.39 -8.94 0.80
CA VAL A 230 16.14 -8.49 1.99
C VAL A 230 17.56 -9.09 2.02
N ASP A 231 17.79 -10.20 1.34
CA ASP A 231 19.13 -10.79 1.13
C ASP A 231 20.11 -9.80 0.51
N THR A 232 19.62 -8.88 -0.31
CA THR A 232 20.43 -7.78 -0.89
C THR A 232 21.00 -6.88 0.22
N ILE A 233 20.22 -6.58 1.25
CA ILE A 233 20.67 -5.78 2.41
C ILE A 233 21.73 -6.53 3.19
N ILE A 234 21.51 -7.82 3.46
CA ILE A 234 22.45 -8.65 4.22
C ILE A 234 23.81 -8.78 3.51
N ARG A 235 23.78 -8.98 2.19
CA ARG A 235 25.02 -9.03 1.38
C ARG A 235 25.75 -7.69 1.35
N ALA A 236 25.04 -6.58 1.29
CA ALA A 236 25.63 -5.24 1.39
C ALA A 236 26.23 -4.99 2.78
N ALA A 237 25.52 -5.39 3.84
CA ALA A 237 26.00 -5.31 5.22
C ALA A 237 27.28 -6.13 5.44
N ALA A 238 27.36 -7.33 4.85
CA ALA A 238 28.54 -8.19 4.93
C ALA A 238 29.78 -7.57 4.26
N ILE A 239 29.61 -6.78 3.19
CA ILE A 239 30.71 -6.01 2.58
C ILE A 239 31.23 -4.92 3.55
N LEU A 240 30.33 -4.35 4.36
CA LEU A 240 30.62 -3.22 5.25
C LEU A 240 30.87 -3.65 6.69
N LYS A 241 30.93 -4.95 7.00
CA LYS A 241 30.99 -5.48 8.38
C LYS A 241 32.20 -5.03 9.21
N ASP A 242 33.31 -4.72 8.55
CA ASP A 242 34.55 -4.27 9.22
C ASP A 242 34.58 -2.73 9.40
N ASN A 243 33.59 -2.02 8.92
CA ASN A 243 33.43 -0.59 9.13
C ASN A 243 32.41 -0.31 10.26
N PRO A 244 32.88 0.12 11.46
CA PRO A 244 32.00 0.30 12.62
C PRO A 244 30.99 1.45 12.46
N LEU A 245 31.14 2.27 11.42
CA LEU A 245 30.23 3.38 11.14
C LEU A 245 28.81 2.92 10.75
N PHE A 246 28.65 1.70 10.18
CA PHE A 246 27.38 1.27 9.60
C PHE A 246 26.74 0.12 10.38
N GLN A 247 25.54 0.37 10.94
CA GLN A 247 24.73 -0.61 11.63
C GLN A 247 23.42 -0.84 10.87
N PHE A 248 23.03 -2.10 10.68
CA PHE A 248 21.84 -2.46 9.95
C PHE A 248 20.77 -3.04 10.89
N HIS A 249 19.53 -2.56 10.76
CA HIS A 249 18.40 -2.94 11.59
C HIS A 249 17.31 -3.54 10.70
N ILE A 250 16.85 -4.75 11.02
CA ILE A 250 15.80 -5.45 10.30
C ILE A 250 14.60 -5.63 11.24
N VAL A 251 13.52 -4.89 10.98
CA VAL A 251 12.27 -4.99 11.72
C VAL A 251 11.20 -5.61 10.82
N GLY A 252 10.65 -6.72 11.23
CA GLY A 252 9.62 -7.45 10.50
C GLY A 252 9.87 -8.95 10.51
N GLU A 253 8.91 -9.67 9.98
CA GLU A 253 8.91 -11.12 9.79
C GLU A 253 8.34 -11.46 8.41
N GLY A 254 8.45 -12.72 8.00
CA GLY A 254 7.92 -13.19 6.74
C GLY A 254 8.51 -14.54 6.34
N THR A 255 8.14 -15.01 5.16
CA THR A 255 8.51 -16.36 4.68
C THR A 255 10.01 -16.57 4.48
N GLU A 256 10.78 -15.50 4.36
CA GLU A 256 12.24 -15.56 4.16
C GLU A 256 13.04 -15.21 5.43
N PHE A 257 12.39 -14.93 6.56
CA PHE A 257 13.06 -14.40 7.76
C PHE A 257 14.16 -15.33 8.28
N ASP A 258 13.91 -16.62 8.39
CA ASP A 258 14.92 -17.60 8.87
C ASP A 258 16.06 -17.78 7.86
N ASN A 259 15.75 -17.76 6.55
CA ASN A 259 16.75 -17.80 5.49
C ASN A 259 17.67 -16.59 5.54
N ILE A 260 17.13 -15.40 5.79
CA ILE A 260 17.88 -14.15 5.88
C ILE A 260 18.79 -14.14 7.12
N LYS A 261 18.31 -14.64 8.27
CA LYS A 261 19.15 -14.78 9.48
C LYS A 261 20.30 -15.78 9.26
N SER A 262 20.01 -16.90 8.61
CA SER A 262 21.06 -17.91 8.28
C SER A 262 22.08 -17.32 7.33
N LEU A 263 21.67 -16.54 6.32
CA LEU A 263 22.57 -15.84 5.40
C LEU A 263 23.48 -14.84 6.13
N ALA A 264 22.95 -14.09 7.11
CA ALA A 264 23.74 -13.15 7.90
C ALA A 264 24.85 -13.87 8.71
N LEU A 265 24.53 -15.01 9.30
CA LEU A 265 25.51 -15.85 10.01
C LEU A 265 26.56 -16.42 9.05
N GLU A 266 26.16 -16.97 7.92
CA GLU A 266 27.08 -17.52 6.89
C GLU A 266 28.11 -16.46 6.42
N LEU A 267 27.65 -15.22 6.19
CA LEU A 267 28.48 -14.12 5.71
C LEU A 267 29.23 -13.39 6.84
N ASN A 268 29.05 -13.78 8.10
CA ASN A 268 29.58 -13.09 9.26
C ASN A 268 29.21 -11.59 9.27
N ALA A 269 27.96 -11.25 8.93
CA ALA A 269 27.45 -9.88 8.93
C ALA A 269 27.04 -9.47 10.37
N ASN A 270 28.03 -9.28 11.24
CA ASN A 270 27.85 -8.99 12.67
C ASN A 270 27.28 -7.58 12.93
N ASN A 271 27.24 -6.74 11.93
CA ASN A 271 26.65 -5.40 11.92
C ASN A 271 25.14 -5.40 11.56
N VAL A 272 24.45 -6.56 11.63
CA VAL A 272 23.02 -6.69 11.37
C VAL A 272 22.28 -7.12 12.64
N ILE A 273 21.27 -6.35 13.04
CA ILE A 273 20.41 -6.64 14.19
C ILE A 273 18.99 -6.98 13.70
N PHE A 274 18.45 -8.10 14.16
CA PHE A 274 17.11 -8.56 13.84
C PHE A 274 16.17 -8.38 15.03
N TYR A 275 15.03 -7.70 14.82
CA TYR A 275 14.06 -7.40 15.89
C TYR A 275 12.78 -8.24 15.81
N GLY A 276 12.56 -8.97 14.71
CA GLY A 276 11.29 -9.66 14.45
C GLY A 276 10.15 -8.69 14.17
N SER A 277 8.92 -9.20 14.19
CA SER A 277 7.72 -8.40 14.00
C SER A 277 7.48 -7.47 15.19
N LYS A 278 7.08 -6.23 14.91
CA LYS A 278 6.73 -5.23 15.92
C LYS A 278 5.35 -4.63 15.61
N PRO A 279 4.56 -4.30 16.63
CA PRO A 279 3.30 -3.58 16.44
C PRO A 279 3.54 -2.17 15.89
N LEU A 280 2.53 -1.64 15.19
CA LEU A 280 2.62 -0.31 14.57
C LEU A 280 2.98 0.80 15.59
N ASN A 281 2.46 0.68 16.82
CA ASN A 281 2.69 1.68 17.88
C ASN A 281 4.14 1.74 18.34
N ASP A 282 4.94 0.70 18.13
CA ASP A 282 6.36 0.68 18.48
C ASP A 282 7.24 1.21 17.34
N MET A 283 6.69 1.34 16.13
CA MET A 283 7.48 1.72 14.95
C MET A 283 8.10 3.12 15.00
N PRO A 284 7.49 4.15 15.64
CA PRO A 284 8.15 5.44 15.81
C PRO A 284 9.52 5.35 16.48
N PHE A 285 9.68 4.47 17.48
CA PHE A 285 10.97 4.23 18.14
C PHE A 285 12.04 3.75 17.13
N PHE A 286 11.70 2.79 16.28
CA PHE A 286 12.64 2.30 15.27
C PHE A 286 12.92 3.33 14.17
N TYR A 287 11.97 4.18 13.84
CA TYR A 287 12.15 5.25 12.86
C TYR A 287 13.02 6.39 13.43
N GLU A 288 12.94 6.62 14.74
CA GLU A 288 13.83 7.56 15.43
C GLU A 288 15.27 7.02 15.56
N LEU A 289 15.40 5.70 15.84
CA LEU A 289 16.70 5.03 15.87
C LEU A 289 17.44 5.14 14.53
N ALA A 290 16.73 5.08 13.42
CA ALA A 290 17.33 5.05 12.09
C ALA A 290 17.76 6.43 11.62
N ASP A 291 18.90 6.51 10.92
CA ASP A 291 19.32 7.67 10.14
C ASP A 291 18.88 7.56 8.69
N VAL A 292 18.83 6.33 8.15
CA VAL A 292 18.51 6.03 6.75
C VAL A 292 17.55 4.85 6.68
N MET A 293 16.56 4.94 5.78
CA MET A 293 15.64 3.85 5.50
C MET A 293 16.03 3.05 4.26
N LEU A 294 15.95 1.74 4.36
CA LEU A 294 16.26 0.83 3.26
C LEU A 294 14.99 0.29 2.59
N VAL A 295 15.00 0.27 1.26
CA VAL A 295 13.94 -0.33 0.45
C VAL A 295 14.56 -1.21 -0.62
N THR A 296 14.20 -2.48 -0.61
CA THR A 296 14.63 -3.43 -1.64
C THR A 296 13.43 -4.14 -2.24
N LEU A 297 13.48 -4.42 -3.52
CA LEU A 297 12.48 -5.20 -4.26
C LEU A 297 13.18 -6.07 -5.31
N GLU A 298 12.62 -7.26 -5.56
CA GLU A 298 13.08 -8.09 -6.65
C GLU A 298 12.88 -7.41 -8.03
N ASN A 299 13.71 -7.77 -9.02
CA ASN A 299 13.58 -7.21 -10.37
C ASN A 299 12.47 -7.93 -11.15
N LYS A 300 11.22 -7.53 -10.91
CA LYS A 300 10.06 -8.06 -11.64
C LYS A 300 9.14 -6.93 -12.10
N THR A 301 8.49 -7.13 -13.26
CA THR A 301 7.66 -6.11 -13.91
C THR A 301 6.65 -5.47 -12.98
N TYR A 302 5.91 -6.26 -12.18
CA TYR A 302 4.91 -5.71 -11.26
C TYR A 302 5.55 -4.90 -10.12
N ALA A 303 6.70 -5.34 -9.58
CA ALA A 303 7.42 -4.61 -8.54
C ALA A 303 7.92 -3.26 -9.05
N ASN A 304 8.32 -3.22 -10.33
CA ASN A 304 8.80 -2.00 -10.97
C ASN A 304 7.70 -0.96 -11.23
N MET A 305 6.43 -1.32 -11.13
CA MET A 305 5.29 -0.40 -11.31
C MET A 305 4.69 0.09 -9.99
N THR A 306 5.18 -0.38 -8.85
CA THR A 306 4.58 -0.09 -7.55
C THR A 306 5.48 0.82 -6.70
N ILE A 307 4.84 1.71 -5.93
CA ILE A 307 5.51 2.46 -4.86
C ILE A 307 5.04 1.86 -3.53
N PRO A 308 5.91 1.19 -2.77
CA PRO A 308 5.53 0.62 -1.47
C PRO A 308 5.04 1.70 -0.50
N GLY A 309 3.94 1.44 0.21
CA GLY A 309 3.33 2.42 1.15
C GLY A 309 4.27 2.88 2.27
N LYS A 310 5.30 2.09 2.62
CA LYS A 310 6.33 2.48 3.60
C LYS A 310 7.15 3.72 3.20
N ILE A 311 7.23 4.04 1.91
CA ILE A 311 7.95 5.22 1.42
C ILE A 311 7.40 6.49 2.07
N GLN A 312 6.09 6.64 2.13
CA GLN A 312 5.46 7.81 2.75
C GLN A 312 5.73 7.86 4.26
N SER A 313 5.70 6.72 4.95
CA SER A 313 6.00 6.65 6.38
C SER A 313 7.48 7.01 6.66
N TYR A 314 8.41 6.58 5.81
CA TYR A 314 9.82 6.95 5.87
C TYR A 314 10.04 8.45 5.65
N MET A 315 9.32 9.01 4.67
CA MET A 315 9.36 10.46 4.42
C MET A 315 8.76 11.26 5.58
N ALA A 316 7.66 10.79 6.18
CA ALA A 316 7.04 11.42 7.34
C ALA A 316 7.98 11.45 8.54
N ALA A 317 8.76 10.40 8.74
CA ALA A 317 9.81 10.36 9.76
C ALA A 317 11.04 11.21 9.39
N GLY A 318 11.09 11.79 8.20
CA GLY A 318 12.22 12.61 7.76
C GLY A 318 13.50 11.82 7.56
N ARG A 319 13.41 10.55 7.17
CA ARG A 319 14.59 9.71 6.93
C ARG A 319 14.85 9.58 5.44
N PRO A 320 16.09 9.86 4.98
CA PRO A 320 16.50 9.58 3.61
C PRO A 320 16.33 8.11 3.27
N ILE A 321 16.06 7.82 1.99
CA ILE A 321 15.76 6.47 1.55
C ILE A 321 16.84 5.98 0.60
N ILE A 322 17.43 4.81 0.87
CA ILE A 322 18.31 4.13 -0.07
C ILE A 322 17.62 2.89 -0.58
N GLY A 323 17.44 2.81 -1.91
CA GLY A 323 16.74 1.73 -2.57
C GLY A 323 17.62 0.87 -3.48
N SER A 324 17.59 -0.47 -3.32
CA SER A 324 18.01 -1.39 -4.38
C SER A 324 16.76 -1.85 -5.11
N ILE A 325 16.32 -1.03 -6.07
CA ILE A 325 15.01 -1.08 -6.71
C ILE A 325 15.04 -0.50 -8.13
N ASN A 326 14.04 -0.87 -8.94
CA ASN A 326 13.85 -0.34 -10.29
C ASN A 326 12.48 0.35 -10.43
N GLY A 327 12.23 0.98 -11.58
CA GLY A 327 10.91 1.46 -12.01
C GLY A 327 10.36 2.62 -11.20
N SER A 328 9.04 2.62 -10.98
CA SER A 328 8.30 3.75 -10.41
C SER A 328 8.80 4.17 -9.03
N CYS A 329 9.20 3.23 -8.18
CA CYS A 329 9.72 3.55 -6.85
C CYS A 329 11.12 4.21 -6.93
N ALA A 330 12.01 3.72 -7.80
CA ALA A 330 13.31 4.35 -8.03
C ALA A 330 13.12 5.78 -8.57
N ASN A 331 12.28 5.93 -9.58
CA ASN A 331 11.92 7.23 -10.16
C ASN A 331 11.33 8.18 -9.09
N PHE A 332 10.47 7.66 -8.23
CA PHE A 332 9.87 8.45 -7.15
C PHE A 332 10.93 9.00 -6.19
N ILE A 333 11.84 8.15 -5.73
CA ILE A 333 12.93 8.55 -4.82
C ILE A 333 13.81 9.61 -5.48
N MET A 334 14.27 9.36 -6.71
CA MET A 334 15.18 10.25 -7.43
C MET A 334 14.51 11.58 -7.80
N ASN A 335 13.32 11.55 -8.39
CA ASN A 335 12.60 12.76 -8.83
C ASN A 335 12.15 13.64 -7.66
N ASN A 336 12.01 13.07 -6.47
CA ASN A 336 11.69 13.82 -5.26
C ASN A 336 12.96 14.24 -4.49
N ASN A 337 14.16 13.84 -4.90
CA ASN A 337 15.39 14.09 -4.16
C ASN A 337 15.26 13.71 -2.67
N ILE A 338 14.80 12.48 -2.39
CA ILE A 338 14.57 11.98 -1.03
C ILE A 338 15.55 10.87 -0.64
N GLY A 339 16.56 10.61 -1.48
CA GLY A 339 17.56 9.58 -1.24
C GLY A 339 18.23 9.12 -2.52
N PHE A 340 18.74 7.90 -2.52
CA PHE A 340 19.54 7.32 -3.58
C PHE A 340 19.00 5.94 -4.00
N THR A 341 19.27 5.52 -5.23
CA THR A 341 18.87 4.21 -5.71
C THR A 341 19.97 3.53 -6.52
N CYS A 342 20.00 2.21 -6.44
CA CYS A 342 20.76 1.35 -7.34
C CYS A 342 19.82 0.27 -7.95
N PRO A 343 20.25 -0.43 -9.00
CA PRO A 343 19.46 -1.51 -9.59
C PRO A 343 19.04 -2.56 -8.58
N SER A 344 17.84 -3.12 -8.75
CA SER A 344 17.32 -4.22 -7.92
C SER A 344 18.34 -5.36 -7.77
N CYS A 345 18.45 -5.91 -6.57
CA CYS A 345 19.33 -7.03 -6.22
C CYS A 345 20.84 -6.74 -6.40
N ASN A 346 21.24 -5.48 -6.55
CA ASN A 346 22.64 -5.10 -6.68
C ASN A 346 23.24 -4.69 -5.33
N TYR A 347 23.60 -5.69 -4.51
CA TYR A 347 24.14 -5.47 -3.17
C TYR A 347 25.52 -4.78 -3.18
N ALA A 348 26.33 -4.93 -4.22
CA ALA A 348 27.63 -4.28 -4.31
C ALA A 348 27.49 -2.75 -4.51
N GLU A 349 26.59 -2.32 -5.40
CA GLU A 349 26.32 -0.90 -5.60
C GLU A 349 25.57 -0.30 -4.40
N LEU A 350 24.69 -1.09 -3.75
CA LEU A 350 24.04 -0.70 -2.50
C LEU A 350 25.09 -0.41 -1.41
N ALA A 351 26.07 -1.32 -1.22
CA ALA A 351 27.15 -1.14 -0.26
C ALA A 351 28.02 0.09 -0.60
N LYS A 352 28.30 0.33 -1.87
CA LYS A 352 29.06 1.49 -2.34
C LYS A 352 28.33 2.81 -2.04
N ILE A 353 27.00 2.90 -2.28
CA ILE A 353 26.22 4.08 -1.91
C ILE A 353 26.27 4.28 -0.40
N ILE A 354 26.06 3.23 0.39
CA ILE A 354 26.08 3.32 1.86
C ILE A 354 27.47 3.76 2.35
N SER A 355 28.56 3.23 1.79
CA SER A 355 29.93 3.59 2.20
C SER A 355 30.29 5.06 1.94
N SER A 356 29.57 5.75 1.07
CA SER A 356 29.77 7.17 0.76
C SER A 356 29.00 8.12 1.67
N LEU A 357 28.16 7.60 2.57
CA LEU A 357 27.37 8.43 3.48
C LEU A 357 28.24 9.07 4.55
N ASN A 358 27.85 10.29 4.94
CA ASN A 358 28.28 10.91 6.18
C ASN A 358 27.06 11.45 6.94
N PHE A 359 27.17 11.55 8.25
CA PHE A 359 26.04 11.86 9.12
C PHE A 359 25.43 13.25 8.82
N ASN A 360 26.24 14.26 8.53
CA ASN A 360 25.76 15.62 8.29
C ASN A 360 24.90 15.69 7.02
N ASP A 361 25.35 15.07 5.92
CA ASP A 361 24.59 15.02 4.66
C ASP A 361 23.29 14.25 4.82
N VAL A 362 23.29 13.13 5.57
CA VAL A 362 22.11 12.34 5.91
C VAL A 362 21.10 13.18 6.67
N LYS A 363 21.54 13.90 7.71
CA LYS A 363 20.71 14.79 8.52
C LYS A 363 20.10 15.93 7.69
N GLU A 364 20.90 16.62 6.89
CA GLU A 364 20.42 17.70 6.04
C GLU A 364 19.38 17.20 5.02
N LEU A 365 19.65 16.05 4.41
CA LEU A 365 18.71 15.43 3.48
C LEU A 365 17.41 15.03 4.18
N GLY A 366 17.49 14.46 5.38
CA GLY A 366 16.33 14.05 6.17
C GLY A 366 15.40 15.21 6.51
N ILE A 367 15.94 16.38 6.87
CA ILE A 367 15.15 17.60 7.11
C ILE A 367 14.39 17.98 5.82
N LYS A 368 15.05 17.92 4.65
CA LYS A 368 14.41 18.21 3.35
C LYS A 368 13.34 17.18 2.99
N VAL A 369 13.56 15.89 3.32
CA VAL A 369 12.62 14.80 3.11
C VAL A 369 11.33 15.02 3.91
N ARG A 370 11.44 15.32 5.22
CA ARG A 370 10.27 15.58 6.09
C ARG A 370 9.48 16.81 5.60
N LYS A 371 10.17 17.89 5.29
CA LYS A 371 9.53 19.09 4.72
C LYS A 371 8.75 18.75 3.45
N LYS A 372 9.36 18.02 2.51
CA LYS A 372 8.71 17.60 1.27
C LYS A 372 7.49 16.71 1.50
N TYR A 373 7.54 15.82 2.50
CA TYR A 373 6.41 15.00 2.90
C TYR A 373 5.19 15.89 3.24
N PHE A 374 5.37 16.82 4.17
CA PHE A 374 4.27 17.69 4.60
C PHE A 374 3.76 18.62 3.51
N GLU A 375 4.63 19.07 2.60
CA GLU A 375 4.25 19.92 1.45
C GLU A 375 3.48 19.17 0.37
N LYS A 376 3.65 17.84 0.20
CA LYS A 376 3.14 17.13 -0.98
C LYS A 376 2.38 15.84 -0.71
N TYR A 377 2.63 15.18 0.43
CA TYR A 377 2.21 13.79 0.67
C TYR A 377 1.47 13.61 1.99
N SER A 378 1.26 14.67 2.79
CA SER A 378 0.60 14.58 4.09
C SER A 378 -0.84 14.09 4.00
N LYS A 379 -1.30 13.46 5.08
CA LYS A 379 -2.69 13.01 5.23
C LYS A 379 -3.69 14.12 4.95
N LYS A 380 -3.42 15.33 5.46
CA LYS A 380 -4.27 16.53 5.22
C LYS A 380 -4.41 16.83 3.72
N LEU A 381 -3.33 16.80 2.95
CA LEU A 381 -3.38 17.06 1.50
C LEU A 381 -4.09 15.94 0.74
N PHE A 382 -3.90 14.69 1.16
CA PHE A 382 -4.63 13.56 0.59
C PHE A 382 -6.14 13.77 0.73
N PHE A 383 -6.64 14.05 1.94
CA PHE A 383 -8.07 14.24 2.16
C PHE A 383 -8.62 15.48 1.48
N SER A 384 -7.87 16.57 1.45
CA SER A 384 -8.26 17.77 0.68
C SER A 384 -8.50 17.45 -0.80
N LYS A 385 -7.61 16.68 -1.43
CA LYS A 385 -7.74 16.27 -2.84
C LYS A 385 -8.86 15.25 -3.04
N LEU A 386 -8.97 14.25 -2.16
CA LEU A 386 -10.02 13.23 -2.24
C LEU A 386 -11.40 13.86 -2.11
N ILE A 387 -11.62 14.70 -1.08
CA ILE A 387 -12.92 15.37 -0.84
C ILE A 387 -13.25 16.31 -2.01
N SER A 388 -12.29 17.09 -2.49
CA SER A 388 -12.49 17.94 -3.69
C SER A 388 -12.88 17.12 -4.92
N SER A 389 -12.28 15.95 -5.12
CA SER A 389 -12.62 15.06 -6.24
C SER A 389 -14.03 14.46 -6.10
N LEU A 390 -14.44 14.09 -4.89
CA LEU A 390 -15.80 13.61 -4.61
C LEU A 390 -16.84 14.71 -4.81
N GLN A 391 -16.56 15.95 -4.37
CA GLN A 391 -17.44 17.10 -4.53
C GLN A 391 -17.69 17.46 -6.00
N LYS A 392 -16.68 17.33 -6.86
CA LYS A 392 -16.80 17.60 -8.30
C LYS A 392 -17.68 16.57 -9.04
N LEU A 393 -17.88 15.40 -8.45
CA LEU A 393 -18.69 14.32 -9.02
C LEU A 393 -20.12 14.28 -8.47
N ARG A 394 -20.41 15.07 -7.46
CA ARG A 394 -21.75 15.17 -6.84
C ARG A 394 -22.85 15.74 -7.80
#